data_e3845157c2e9a348a5a2e11b9048c07a
#
_entry.id   e3845157c2e9a348a5a2e11b9048c07a
#
_cell.length_a   1.000
_cell.length_b   1.000
_cell.length_c   1.000
_cell.angle_alpha   90.00
_cell.angle_beta   90.00
_cell.angle_gamma   90.00
#
_symmetry.space_group_name_H-M   'P 1'
#
loop_
_entity.id
_entity.type
_entity.pdbx_description
1 polymer ?
#
loop_
_entity_poly.entity_id
_entity_poly.type
_entity_poly.pdbx_seq_one_letter_code
_entity_poly.pdbx_strand_id
1 'polypeptide(L)'
;MGMVYGLATLKYPHMQITFERMGWQLVGITPGFDQEVIAPGDVKRVYEAIYAKVLVSPEELLRPRVTDLTPSVKALFDLLYPGQCLK
;
A
#
# COMPACT_ATOMS: atom_id res chain seq x y z
N MET A 1 5.04 -3.20 -18.72
CA MET A 1 4.30 -2.92 -17.48
C MET A 1 5.26 -2.28 -16.48
N GLY A 2 4.89 -1.11 -15.94
CA GLY A 2 5.77 -0.34 -15.03
C GLY A 2 5.65 -0.71 -13.57
N MET A 3 4.53 -1.27 -13.14
CA MET A 3 4.32 -1.69 -11.75
C MET A 3 3.19 -2.70 -11.65
N VAL A 4 3.20 -3.45 -10.57
CA VAL A 4 2.15 -4.40 -10.20
C VAL A 4 1.68 -4.14 -8.78
N TYR A 5 0.41 -4.38 -8.55
CA TYR A 5 -0.21 -4.22 -7.23
C TYR A 5 -0.74 -5.57 -6.75
N GLY A 6 -0.74 -5.75 -5.44
CA GLY A 6 -1.34 -6.90 -4.80
C GLY A 6 -2.03 -6.51 -3.51
N LEU A 7 -3.05 -7.26 -3.14
CA LEU A 7 -3.81 -7.04 -1.91
C LEU A 7 -3.57 -8.20 -0.95
N ALA A 8 -3.38 -7.88 0.32
CA ALA A 8 -3.22 -8.88 1.37
C ALA A 8 -4.20 -8.59 2.50
N THR A 9 -5.01 -9.58 2.85
CA THR A 9 -5.95 -9.44 3.95
C THR A 9 -5.22 -9.17 5.27
N LEU A 10 -5.78 -8.30 6.11
CA LEU A 10 -5.26 -8.07 7.44
C LEU A 10 -5.79 -9.08 8.47
N LYS A 11 -6.62 -10.02 8.04
CA LYS A 11 -7.13 -11.06 8.91
C LYS A 11 -6.02 -12.03 9.34
N TYR A 12 -5.06 -12.28 8.44
CA TYR A 12 -3.92 -13.18 8.69
C TYR A 12 -2.64 -12.54 8.17
N PRO A 13 -1.49 -12.84 8.76
CA PRO A 13 -0.23 -12.24 8.30
C PRO A 13 0.39 -12.91 7.08
N HIS A 14 -0.13 -14.04 6.61
CA HIS A 14 0.53 -14.88 5.60
C HIS A 14 0.89 -14.15 4.30
N MET A 15 -0.08 -13.48 3.68
CA MET A 15 0.17 -12.78 2.42
C MET A 15 1.01 -11.52 2.64
N GLN A 16 0.86 -10.87 3.78
CA GLN A 16 1.72 -9.74 4.14
C GLN A 16 3.18 -10.17 4.17
N ILE A 17 3.46 -11.27 4.87
CA ILE A 17 4.81 -11.82 4.97
C ILE A 17 5.34 -12.21 3.58
N THR A 18 4.50 -12.86 2.77
CA THR A 18 4.89 -13.29 1.43
C THR A 18 5.28 -12.11 0.56
N PHE A 19 4.47 -11.07 0.49
CA PHE A 19 4.78 -9.88 -0.31
C PHE A 19 6.06 -9.21 0.17
N GLU A 20 6.23 -9.07 1.49
CA GLU A 20 7.41 -8.40 2.03
C GLU A 20 8.69 -9.19 1.76
N ARG A 21 8.63 -10.52 1.85
CA ARG A 21 9.76 -11.39 1.51
C ARG A 21 10.11 -11.35 0.03
N MET A 22 9.13 -11.10 -0.83
CA MET A 22 9.35 -10.96 -2.27
C MET A 22 9.84 -9.57 -2.67
N GLY A 23 10.04 -8.68 -1.71
CA GLY A 23 10.54 -7.33 -1.98
C GLY A 23 9.47 -6.34 -2.42
N TRP A 24 8.19 -6.67 -2.26
CA TRP A 24 7.11 -5.73 -2.52
C TRP A 24 7.02 -4.71 -1.39
N GLN A 25 6.62 -3.50 -1.74
CA GLN A 25 6.50 -2.42 -0.76
C GLN A 25 5.05 -2.22 -0.34
N LEU A 26 4.83 -2.09 0.97
CA LEU A 26 3.53 -1.68 1.50
C LEU A 26 3.30 -0.22 1.13
N VAL A 27 2.19 0.06 0.44
CA VAL A 27 1.88 1.42 -0.03
C VAL A 27 0.57 1.96 0.53
N GLY A 28 -0.22 1.15 1.19
CA GLY A 28 -1.45 1.64 1.79
C GLY A 28 -2.28 0.54 2.43
N ILE A 29 -3.36 0.96 3.07
CA ILE A 29 -4.34 0.07 3.68
C ILE A 29 -5.71 0.59 3.28
N THR A 30 -6.60 -0.31 2.87
CA THR A 30 -7.94 0.04 2.42
C THR A 30 -8.97 -0.89 3.06
N PRO A 31 -10.20 -0.41 3.32
CA PRO A 31 -11.29 -1.33 3.59
C PRO A 31 -11.47 -2.24 2.37
N GLY A 32 -11.43 -3.55 2.61
CA GLY A 32 -11.40 -4.53 1.54
C GLY A 32 -12.75 -4.78 0.89
N PHE A 33 -12.68 -5.39 -0.28
CA PHE A 33 -13.85 -5.88 -0.99
C PHE A 33 -14.37 -7.18 -0.40
N ASP A 34 -13.50 -7.95 0.25
CA ASP A 34 -13.84 -9.23 0.81
C ASP A 34 -14.65 -9.07 2.09
N GLN A 35 -15.65 -9.93 2.23
CA GLN A 35 -16.48 -9.99 3.41
C GLN A 35 -16.19 -11.30 4.13
N GLU A 36 -16.14 -11.23 5.45
CA GLU A 36 -15.91 -12.39 6.30
C GLU A 36 -17.05 -12.55 7.29
N VAL A 37 -17.50 -13.79 7.47
CA VAL A 37 -18.47 -14.12 8.50
C VAL A 37 -17.70 -14.34 9.80
N ILE A 38 -17.88 -13.40 10.74
CA ILE A 38 -17.18 -13.47 12.03
C ILE A 38 -18.03 -14.13 13.10
N ALA A 39 -19.35 -14.19 12.88
CA ALA A 39 -20.31 -14.89 13.72
C ALA A 39 -21.55 -15.17 12.86
N PRO A 40 -22.41 -16.13 13.22
CA PRO A 40 -23.64 -16.38 12.48
C PRO A 40 -24.46 -15.11 12.33
N GLY A 41 -24.70 -14.70 11.06
CA GLY A 41 -25.44 -13.49 10.74
C GLY A 41 -24.67 -12.19 10.85
N ASP A 42 -23.37 -12.23 11.19
CA ASP A 42 -22.53 -11.04 11.31
C ASP A 42 -21.39 -11.09 10.26
N VAL A 43 -21.53 -10.29 9.22
CA VAL A 43 -20.58 -10.23 8.11
C VAL A 43 -19.88 -8.86 8.16
N LYS A 44 -18.55 -8.87 8.16
CA LYS A 44 -17.73 -7.68 8.18
C LYS A 44 -16.84 -7.63 6.96
N ARG A 45 -16.53 -6.42 6.48
CA ARG A 45 -15.49 -6.25 5.48
C ARG A 45 -14.14 -6.24 6.17
N VAL A 46 -13.17 -6.89 5.54
CA VAL A 46 -11.82 -7.00 6.09
C VAL A 46 -10.96 -5.92 5.46
N TYR A 47 -10.15 -5.24 6.27
CA TYR A 47 -9.14 -4.34 5.73
C TYR A 47 -8.08 -5.13 4.96
N GLU A 48 -7.52 -4.50 3.96
CA GLU A 48 -6.47 -5.11 3.15
C GLU A 48 -5.28 -4.17 3.03
N ALA A 49 -4.07 -4.74 3.10
CA ALA A 49 -2.85 -4.02 2.79
C ALA A 49 -2.63 -4.00 1.29
N ILE A 50 -2.23 -2.86 0.76
CA ILE A 50 -1.93 -2.69 -0.66
C ILE A 50 -0.42 -2.72 -0.80
N TYR A 51 0.07 -3.69 -1.58
CA TYR A 51 1.48 -3.82 -1.89
C TYR A 51 1.71 -3.49 -3.36
N ALA A 52 2.88 -2.93 -3.64
CA ALA A 52 3.27 -2.60 -5.00
C ALA A 52 4.69 -3.05 -5.26
N LYS A 53 4.96 -3.43 -6.50
CA LYS A 53 6.30 -3.69 -6.97
C LYS A 53 6.55 -2.82 -8.20
N VAL A 54 7.53 -1.93 -8.10
CA VAL A 54 7.92 -1.04 -9.19
C VAL A 54 8.88 -1.80 -10.09
N LEU A 55 8.57 -1.83 -11.39
CA LEU A 55 9.36 -2.57 -12.38
C LEU A 55 10.19 -1.64 -13.26
N VAL A 56 10.08 -0.32 -13.04
CA VAL A 56 10.89 0.66 -13.77
C VAL A 56 12.02 1.17 -12.89
N SER A 57 13.03 1.81 -13.50
CA SER A 57 14.13 2.38 -12.73
C SER A 57 13.64 3.63 -11.99
N PRO A 58 14.30 3.99 -10.86
CA PRO A 58 13.87 5.16 -10.07
C PRO A 58 13.83 6.46 -10.86
N GLU A 59 14.66 6.61 -11.88
CA GLU A 59 14.69 7.82 -12.71
C GLU A 59 13.42 8.04 -13.52
N GLU A 60 12.64 6.98 -13.73
CA GLU A 60 11.38 7.07 -14.46
C GLU A 60 10.21 7.50 -13.58
N LEU A 61 10.44 7.66 -12.27
CA LEU A 61 9.42 8.11 -11.33
C LEU A 61 9.56 9.60 -11.08
N LEU A 62 8.49 10.34 -11.34
CA LEU A 62 8.48 11.78 -11.09
C LEU A 62 8.31 12.01 -9.59
N ARG A 63 9.31 12.64 -8.97
CA ARG A 63 9.26 12.95 -7.56
C ARG A 63 8.32 14.14 -7.33
N PRO A 64 7.38 14.02 -6.38
CA PRO A 64 6.45 15.11 -6.10
C PRO A 64 7.12 16.27 -5.40
N ARG A 65 6.57 17.47 -5.57
CA ARG A 65 6.96 18.64 -4.81
C ARG A 65 6.06 18.80 -3.61
N VAL A 66 6.61 19.30 -2.52
CA VAL A 66 5.86 19.49 -1.28
C VAL A 66 4.63 20.40 -1.49
N THR A 67 4.74 21.37 -2.39
CA THR A 67 3.65 22.30 -2.69
C THR A 67 2.47 21.66 -3.43
N ASP A 68 2.68 20.47 -4.00
CA ASP A 68 1.64 19.77 -4.75
C ASP A 68 0.89 18.73 -3.89
N LEU A 69 1.25 18.62 -2.62
CA LEU A 69 0.71 17.61 -1.71
C LEU A 69 -0.09 18.26 -0.59
N THR A 70 -1.22 17.63 -0.25
CA THR A 70 -1.91 18.01 0.98
C THR A 70 -1.06 17.56 2.19
N PRO A 71 -1.29 18.14 3.39
CA PRO A 71 -0.56 17.70 4.58
C PRO A 71 -0.69 16.21 4.86
N SER A 72 -1.87 15.63 4.64
CA SER A 72 -2.10 14.20 4.86
C SER A 72 -1.32 13.35 3.87
N VAL A 73 -1.35 13.73 2.60
CA VAL A 73 -0.61 12.99 1.56
C VAL A 73 0.89 13.12 1.79
N LYS A 74 1.37 14.30 2.17
CA LYS A 74 2.79 14.48 2.46
C LYS A 74 3.24 13.61 3.62
N ALA A 75 2.46 13.54 4.70
CA ALA A 75 2.81 12.72 5.86
C ALA A 75 2.94 11.25 5.47
N LEU A 76 2.00 10.73 4.70
CA LEU A 76 2.05 9.34 4.24
C LEU A 76 3.21 9.13 3.27
N PHE A 77 3.41 10.07 2.34
CA PHE A 77 4.49 9.96 1.35
C PHE A 77 5.86 9.92 2.06
N ASP A 78 6.07 10.79 3.05
CA ASP A 78 7.34 10.81 3.80
C ASP A 78 7.55 9.51 4.59
N LEU A 79 6.47 8.90 5.05
CA LEU A 79 6.55 7.62 5.76
C LEU A 79 6.95 6.48 4.81
N LEU A 80 6.34 6.46 3.61
CA LEU A 80 6.57 5.40 2.63
C LEU A 80 7.88 5.59 1.84
N TYR A 81 8.22 6.83 1.51
CA TYR A 81 9.36 7.16 0.65
C TYR A 81 10.20 8.29 1.26
N PRO A 82 10.93 8.00 2.36
CA PRO A 82 11.71 9.04 3.04
C PRO A 82 12.69 9.74 2.11
N GLY A 83 12.69 11.08 2.15
CA GLY A 83 13.64 11.88 1.38
C GLY A 83 13.33 12.02 -0.11
N GLN A 84 12.22 11.50 -0.59
CA GLN A 84 11.89 11.55 -2.02
C GLN A 84 11.03 12.75 -2.42
N CYS A 85 10.48 13.50 -1.45
CA CYS A 85 9.69 14.69 -1.74
C CYS A 85 10.60 15.87 -2.02
N LEU A 86 10.35 16.58 -3.13
CA LEU A 86 11.10 17.77 -3.49
C LEU A 86 10.55 18.99 -2.76
N LYS A 87 11.44 19.84 -2.30
CA LYS A 87 11.06 21.10 -1.62
C LYS A 87 10.57 22.14 -2.61
#